data_c4c2ce685564eb03e296c5c5df7b6283
#
_entry.id   c4c2ce685564eb03e296c5c5df7b6283
#
_cell.length_a   1.000
_cell.length_b   1.000
_cell.length_c   1.000
_cell.angle_alpha   90.00
_cell.angle_beta   90.00
_cell.angle_gamma   90.00
#
_symmetry.space_group_name_H-M   'P 1'
#
loop_
_entity.id
_entity.type
_entity.pdbx_description
1 polymer ?
#
loop_
_entity_poly.entity_id
_entity_poly.type
_entity_poly.pdbx_seq_one_letter_code
_entity_poly.pdbx_strand_id
1 'polypeptide(L)'
;MNITIVAPFCSLPNEPYFNRFRYLAERLAERHDVLLITSNFRHHDKTFRRAEDAAAASEGRLKVMLLAEDGYRKNVSPARLKSHRTFVKNLERWLQNCPPYSQDVVYSAYPLMGSNILLGQHKARLGFKLITDVQDVWPESFSAVLPFIKKLPPRRLPFARRADRAYACSDGLIAVSDSYLARARAANPDVPAETVYIGADFGEIAAIPPHRFAERKTRLFYLGTLSHSYDVETVCQGVRLLEAAGEAVELHICGGGPDLARLQQKFSDGGIIFHGYLPYREMMSLAKGCDIAVNPIHSYAMQSVTNKLSDYMALQKPILNSQQNPEVHRLLNLLPHEHYRSGNGADFAAAYRRLTHNRQAPVQRDEIARRFDRDTAYRRIIAMIEGFV
;
A
#
# COMPACT_ATOMS: atom_id res chain seq x y z
N MET A 1 -18.72 -11.45 -18.34
CA MET A 1 -17.72 -12.38 -17.81
C MET A 1 -18.08 -12.70 -16.37
N ASN A 2 -17.68 -13.89 -15.92
CA ASN A 2 -17.72 -14.31 -14.51
C ASN A 2 -16.33 -14.16 -13.90
N ILE A 3 -16.14 -13.19 -13.01
CA ILE A 3 -14.86 -12.86 -12.40
C ILE A 3 -14.89 -13.22 -10.93
N THR A 4 -13.93 -13.98 -10.47
CA THR A 4 -13.75 -14.23 -9.02
C THR A 4 -12.52 -13.49 -8.48
N ILE A 5 -12.70 -12.70 -7.44
CA ILE A 5 -11.61 -12.04 -6.71
C ILE A 5 -11.37 -12.78 -5.39
N VAL A 6 -10.18 -13.31 -5.19
CA VAL A 6 -9.80 -14.01 -3.95
C VAL A 6 -8.85 -13.13 -3.14
N ALA A 7 -9.37 -12.46 -2.12
CA ALA A 7 -8.63 -11.48 -1.33
C ALA A 7 -8.86 -11.64 0.17
N PRO A 8 -8.11 -12.50 0.87
CA PRO A 8 -8.31 -12.83 2.30
C PRO A 8 -8.33 -11.63 3.24
N PHE A 9 -7.56 -10.59 2.91
CA PHE A 9 -7.40 -9.38 3.73
C PHE A 9 -8.20 -8.18 3.19
N CYS A 10 -9.24 -8.43 2.38
CA CYS A 10 -10.07 -7.39 1.83
C CYS A 10 -10.94 -6.74 2.91
N SER A 11 -11.08 -5.41 2.90
CA SER A 11 -12.05 -4.67 3.71
C SER A 11 -13.37 -4.54 2.95
N LEU A 12 -14.50 -4.66 3.65
CA LEU A 12 -15.84 -4.48 3.09
C LEU A 12 -16.30 -2.99 3.17
N PRO A 13 -17.36 -2.59 2.46
CA PRO A 13 -17.79 -1.18 2.37
C PRO A 13 -17.95 -0.45 3.71
N ASN A 14 -18.45 -1.13 4.73
CA ASN A 14 -18.69 -0.56 6.06
C ASN A 14 -17.47 -0.60 6.99
N GLU A 15 -16.29 -1.00 6.45
CA GLU A 15 -15.08 -1.08 7.22
C GLU A 15 -14.14 0.09 6.88
N PRO A 16 -13.37 0.61 7.86
CA PRO A 16 -12.39 1.64 7.60
C PRO A 16 -11.32 1.11 6.66
N TYR A 17 -10.64 2.01 6.01
CA TYR A 17 -9.54 1.79 5.08
C TYR A 17 -9.94 1.39 3.65
N PHE A 18 -9.28 2.06 2.73
CA PHE A 18 -9.30 1.70 1.32
C PHE A 18 -8.77 0.28 1.11
N ASN A 19 -9.43 -0.46 0.23
CA ASN A 19 -8.96 -1.76 -0.22
C ASN A 19 -9.06 -1.88 -1.75
N ARG A 20 -7.91 -2.18 -2.38
CA ARG A 20 -7.78 -2.32 -3.84
C ARG A 20 -8.71 -3.37 -4.42
N PHE A 21 -8.86 -4.51 -3.75
CA PHE A 21 -9.67 -5.63 -4.26
C PHE A 21 -11.17 -5.32 -4.20
N ARG A 22 -11.61 -4.64 -3.15
CA ARG A 22 -12.99 -4.15 -3.07
C ARG A 22 -13.27 -3.13 -4.17
N TYR A 23 -12.42 -2.13 -4.32
CA TYR A 23 -12.55 -1.13 -5.37
C TYR A 23 -12.62 -1.76 -6.78
N LEU A 24 -11.74 -2.74 -7.07
CA LEU A 24 -11.78 -3.46 -8.32
C LEU A 24 -13.06 -4.30 -8.49
N ALA A 25 -13.53 -4.94 -7.40
CA ALA A 25 -14.78 -5.71 -7.42
C ALA A 25 -15.96 -4.82 -7.76
N GLU A 26 -16.07 -3.65 -7.13
CA GLU A 26 -17.12 -2.66 -7.39
C GLU A 26 -17.07 -2.17 -8.86
N ARG A 27 -15.90 -1.78 -9.37
CA ARG A 27 -15.73 -1.32 -10.75
C ARG A 27 -15.99 -2.39 -11.80
N LEU A 28 -15.55 -3.61 -11.57
CA LEU A 28 -15.80 -4.73 -12.46
C LEU A 28 -17.28 -5.12 -12.47
N ALA A 29 -17.97 -5.00 -11.34
CA ALA A 29 -19.38 -5.32 -11.20
C ALA A 29 -20.31 -4.37 -11.98
N GLU A 30 -19.83 -3.21 -12.42
CA GLU A 30 -20.56 -2.35 -13.34
C GLU A 30 -20.90 -3.05 -14.67
N ARG A 31 -20.06 -3.99 -15.11
CA ARG A 31 -20.16 -4.67 -16.43
C ARG A 31 -20.15 -6.19 -16.37
N HIS A 32 -19.65 -6.79 -15.29
CA HIS A 32 -19.39 -8.23 -15.16
C HIS A 32 -20.06 -8.81 -13.91
N ASP A 33 -20.29 -10.11 -13.90
CA ASP A 33 -20.69 -10.81 -12.67
C ASP A 33 -19.45 -11.10 -11.83
N VAL A 34 -19.41 -10.53 -10.63
CA VAL A 34 -18.22 -10.56 -9.77
C VAL A 34 -18.51 -11.29 -8.47
N LEU A 35 -17.66 -12.25 -8.12
CA LEU A 35 -17.63 -12.90 -6.81
C LEU A 35 -16.38 -12.47 -6.04
N LEU A 36 -16.55 -11.70 -4.96
CA LEU A 36 -15.48 -11.37 -4.04
C LEU A 36 -15.43 -12.38 -2.88
N ILE A 37 -14.39 -13.20 -2.86
CA ILE A 37 -14.13 -14.15 -1.78
C ILE A 37 -13.13 -13.55 -0.81
N THR A 38 -13.54 -13.33 0.44
CA THR A 38 -12.69 -12.80 1.50
C THR A 38 -12.83 -13.59 2.79
N SER A 39 -12.05 -13.29 3.81
CA SER A 39 -12.13 -13.94 5.12
C SER A 39 -13.28 -13.38 5.95
N ASN A 40 -13.87 -14.21 6.80
CA ASN A 40 -14.72 -13.73 7.89
C ASN A 40 -13.93 -13.08 9.02
N PHE A 41 -12.60 -13.19 9.04
CA PHE A 41 -11.74 -12.58 10.05
C PHE A 41 -11.13 -11.27 9.52
N ARG A 42 -11.31 -10.17 10.25
CA ARG A 42 -10.73 -8.87 9.94
C ARG A 42 -9.31 -8.76 10.47
N HIS A 43 -8.36 -8.70 9.56
CA HIS A 43 -6.93 -8.69 9.89
C HIS A 43 -6.51 -7.44 10.69
N HIS A 44 -7.13 -6.27 10.49
CA HIS A 44 -6.68 -5.01 11.08
C HIS A 44 -7.08 -4.85 12.56
N ASP A 45 -8.30 -5.23 12.94
CA ASP A 45 -8.86 -5.10 14.30
C ASP A 45 -9.01 -6.43 15.04
N LYS A 46 -8.71 -7.55 14.37
CA LYS A 46 -8.75 -8.91 14.95
C LYS A 46 -10.14 -9.36 15.39
N THR A 47 -11.17 -8.92 14.71
CA THR A 47 -12.57 -9.28 14.94
C THR A 47 -13.13 -10.13 13.81
N PHE A 48 -14.36 -10.64 13.98
CA PHE A 48 -15.02 -11.48 12.99
C PHE A 48 -16.23 -10.79 12.38
N ARG A 49 -16.41 -10.98 11.08
CA ARG A 49 -17.58 -10.60 10.30
C ARG A 49 -18.70 -11.60 10.50
N ARG A 50 -19.93 -11.13 10.38
CA ARG A 50 -21.14 -11.92 10.34
C ARG A 50 -21.60 -12.16 8.89
N ALA A 51 -22.52 -13.08 8.69
CA ALA A 51 -23.10 -13.32 7.36
C ALA A 51 -23.80 -12.07 6.79
N GLU A 52 -24.42 -11.28 7.68
CA GLU A 52 -25.10 -10.04 7.32
C GLU A 52 -24.15 -8.99 6.71
N ASP A 53 -22.89 -8.97 7.14
CA ASP A 53 -21.87 -8.03 6.59
C ASP A 53 -21.59 -8.36 5.11
N ALA A 54 -21.54 -9.64 4.74
CA ALA A 54 -21.38 -10.05 3.36
C ALA A 54 -22.63 -9.76 2.51
N ALA A 55 -23.82 -9.97 3.07
CA ALA A 55 -25.08 -9.67 2.40
C ALA A 55 -25.20 -8.16 2.13
N ALA A 56 -24.87 -7.33 3.12
CA ALA A 56 -24.88 -5.87 2.98
C ALA A 56 -23.83 -5.33 2.00
N ALA A 57 -22.73 -6.09 1.79
CA ALA A 57 -21.69 -5.73 0.84
C ALA A 57 -21.94 -6.28 -0.58
N SER A 58 -23.00 -7.08 -0.76
CA SER A 58 -23.39 -7.65 -2.05
C SER A 58 -24.44 -6.75 -2.70
N GLU A 59 -24.14 -6.21 -3.88
CA GLU A 59 -25.04 -5.31 -4.60
C GLU A 59 -25.00 -5.59 -6.11
N GLY A 60 -26.15 -5.65 -6.75
CA GLY A 60 -26.27 -5.84 -8.19
C GLY A 60 -25.53 -7.11 -8.67
N ARG A 61 -24.50 -6.93 -9.47
CA ARG A 61 -23.64 -8.01 -10.00
C ARG A 61 -22.48 -8.39 -9.07
N LEU A 62 -22.28 -7.67 -7.97
CA LEU A 62 -21.27 -8.00 -6.97
C LEU A 62 -21.87 -8.92 -5.90
N LYS A 63 -21.28 -10.09 -5.75
CA LYS A 63 -21.56 -11.02 -4.64
C LYS A 63 -20.33 -11.14 -3.75
N VAL A 64 -20.53 -11.09 -2.44
CA VAL A 64 -19.46 -11.25 -1.45
C VAL A 64 -19.64 -12.57 -0.72
N MET A 65 -18.57 -13.35 -0.66
CA MET A 65 -18.52 -14.63 0.07
C MET A 65 -17.47 -14.59 1.18
N LEU A 66 -17.86 -14.93 2.39
CA LEU A 66 -16.94 -15.06 3.52
C LEU A 66 -16.47 -16.51 3.68
N LEU A 67 -15.18 -16.72 3.66
CA LEU A 67 -14.58 -18.02 4.07
C LEU A 67 -14.13 -17.92 5.52
N ALA A 68 -14.43 -18.96 6.29
CA ALA A 68 -14.06 -19.01 7.70
C ALA A 68 -12.55 -19.12 7.90
N GLU A 69 -12.05 -18.40 8.89
CA GLU A 69 -10.70 -18.52 9.46
C GLU A 69 -10.76 -18.68 10.98
N ASP A 70 -9.70 -19.22 11.58
CA ASP A 70 -9.62 -19.35 13.06
C ASP A 70 -9.33 -18.00 13.76
N GLY A 71 -8.75 -17.05 13.03
CA GLY A 71 -8.30 -15.78 13.57
C GLY A 71 -6.99 -15.87 14.37
N TYR A 72 -6.43 -14.72 14.71
CA TYR A 72 -5.19 -14.59 15.50
C TYR A 72 -5.06 -13.20 16.11
N ARG A 73 -4.31 -13.08 17.22
CA ARG A 73 -4.05 -11.80 17.89
C ARG A 73 -2.76 -11.11 17.42
N LYS A 74 -1.68 -11.90 17.17
CA LYS A 74 -0.35 -11.38 16.78
C LYS A 74 -0.06 -11.69 15.32
N ASN A 75 0.44 -10.68 14.59
CA ASN A 75 0.76 -10.80 13.15
C ASN A 75 1.90 -11.79 12.86
N VAL A 76 2.80 -12.01 13.79
CA VAL A 76 3.85 -13.05 13.71
C VAL A 76 3.54 -14.09 14.77
N SER A 77 2.87 -15.18 14.37
CA SER A 77 2.46 -16.26 15.30
C SER A 77 2.11 -17.55 14.57
N PRO A 78 2.24 -18.72 15.24
CA PRO A 78 1.74 -20.00 14.73
C PRO A 78 0.21 -19.98 14.48
N ALA A 79 -0.54 -19.24 15.33
CA ALA A 79 -1.99 -19.08 15.17
C ALA A 79 -2.35 -18.44 13.81
N ARG A 80 -1.59 -17.46 13.33
CA ARG A 80 -1.77 -16.88 12.00
C ARG A 80 -1.57 -17.92 10.90
N LEU A 81 -0.54 -18.75 11.01
CA LEU A 81 -0.30 -19.82 10.03
C LEU A 81 -1.44 -20.84 10.02
N LYS A 82 -1.98 -21.18 11.19
CA LYS A 82 -3.16 -22.06 11.30
C LYS A 82 -4.38 -21.42 10.65
N SER A 83 -4.68 -20.16 10.97
CA SER A 83 -5.79 -19.39 10.39
C SER A 83 -5.73 -19.36 8.86
N HIS A 84 -4.57 -19.04 8.30
CA HIS A 84 -4.36 -19.06 6.84
C HIS A 84 -4.57 -20.46 6.23
N ARG A 85 -4.18 -21.54 6.93
CA ARG A 85 -4.44 -22.91 6.45
C ARG A 85 -5.93 -23.22 6.43
N THR A 86 -6.68 -22.74 7.43
CA THR A 86 -8.15 -22.89 7.48
C THR A 86 -8.81 -22.16 6.31
N PHE A 87 -8.38 -20.94 5.99
CA PHE A 87 -8.85 -20.23 4.81
C PHE A 87 -8.59 -21.02 3.53
N VAL A 88 -7.36 -21.50 3.32
CA VAL A 88 -6.98 -22.28 2.13
C VAL A 88 -7.80 -23.56 2.02
N LYS A 89 -8.05 -24.28 3.15
CA LYS A 89 -8.90 -25.48 3.17
C LYS A 89 -10.35 -25.15 2.77
N ASN A 90 -10.90 -24.03 3.22
CA ASN A 90 -12.26 -23.63 2.87
C ASN A 90 -12.34 -23.16 1.41
N LEU A 91 -11.29 -22.50 0.88
CA LEU A 91 -11.17 -22.18 -0.54
C LEU A 91 -11.11 -23.45 -1.40
N GLU A 92 -10.40 -24.50 -0.95
CA GLU A 92 -10.34 -25.78 -1.62
C GLU A 92 -11.72 -26.44 -1.74
N ARG A 93 -12.49 -26.44 -0.65
CA ARG A 93 -13.87 -26.97 -0.66
C ARG A 93 -14.77 -26.21 -1.64
N TRP A 94 -14.62 -24.88 -1.70
CA TRP A 94 -15.34 -24.08 -2.68
C TRP A 94 -14.95 -24.45 -4.10
N LEU A 95 -13.65 -24.56 -4.41
CA LEU A 95 -13.15 -24.96 -5.74
C LEU A 95 -13.60 -26.36 -6.14
N GLN A 96 -13.68 -27.32 -5.20
CA GLN A 96 -14.17 -28.69 -5.46
C GLN A 96 -15.64 -28.71 -5.91
N ASN A 97 -16.45 -27.78 -5.40
CA ASN A 97 -17.86 -27.64 -5.74
C ASN A 97 -18.13 -26.67 -6.90
N CYS A 98 -17.10 -26.00 -7.43
CA CYS A 98 -17.22 -25.11 -8.56
C CYS A 98 -17.42 -25.91 -9.86
N PRO A 99 -18.47 -25.62 -10.64
CA PRO A 99 -18.63 -26.22 -11.97
C PRO A 99 -17.47 -25.80 -12.89
N PRO A 100 -17.00 -26.68 -13.79
CA PRO A 100 -16.06 -26.28 -14.83
C PRO A 100 -16.62 -25.13 -15.68
N TYR A 101 -15.73 -24.22 -16.08
CA TYR A 101 -16.06 -23.06 -16.93
C TYR A 101 -17.11 -22.10 -16.32
N SER A 102 -17.32 -22.14 -15.00
CA SER A 102 -18.20 -21.21 -14.30
C SER A 102 -17.53 -19.87 -13.98
N GLN A 103 -16.22 -19.80 -14.11
CA GLN A 103 -15.38 -18.62 -13.91
C GLN A 103 -14.48 -18.42 -15.12
N ASP A 104 -14.42 -17.19 -15.63
CA ASP A 104 -13.54 -16.84 -16.76
C ASP A 104 -12.14 -16.43 -16.25
N VAL A 105 -12.11 -15.57 -15.22
CA VAL A 105 -10.88 -15.07 -14.61
C VAL A 105 -10.96 -15.14 -13.09
N VAL A 106 -9.88 -15.58 -12.47
CA VAL A 106 -9.66 -15.46 -11.02
C VAL A 106 -8.53 -14.48 -10.76
N TYR A 107 -8.84 -13.38 -10.05
CA TYR A 107 -7.89 -12.37 -9.61
C TYR A 107 -7.55 -12.59 -8.14
N SER A 108 -6.31 -12.93 -7.82
CA SER A 108 -5.93 -13.41 -6.49
C SER A 108 -4.89 -12.55 -5.82
N ALA A 109 -5.14 -12.18 -4.57
CA ALA A 109 -4.20 -11.45 -3.73
C ALA A 109 -3.03 -12.34 -3.26
N TYR A 110 -1.80 -11.85 -3.43
CA TYR A 110 -0.62 -12.39 -2.76
C TYR A 110 -0.24 -11.42 -1.60
N PRO A 111 0.14 -11.90 -0.39
CA PRO A 111 1.12 -12.99 -0.20
C PRO A 111 0.57 -14.32 0.35
N LEU A 112 -0.72 -14.60 0.31
CA LEU A 112 -1.17 -15.93 0.77
C LEU A 112 -0.84 -17.02 -0.27
N MET A 113 0.42 -17.50 -0.24
CA MET A 113 0.96 -18.48 -1.21
C MET A 113 0.09 -19.70 -1.39
N GLY A 114 -0.54 -20.19 -0.29
CA GLY A 114 -1.38 -21.37 -0.31
C GLY A 114 -2.60 -21.22 -1.22
N SER A 115 -3.26 -20.07 -1.20
CA SER A 115 -4.40 -19.78 -2.07
C SER A 115 -3.97 -19.74 -3.54
N ASN A 116 -2.87 -19.05 -3.87
CA ASN A 116 -2.38 -18.92 -5.24
C ASN A 116 -1.96 -20.27 -5.83
N ILE A 117 -1.25 -21.13 -5.07
CA ILE A 117 -0.88 -22.47 -5.50
C ILE A 117 -2.12 -23.34 -5.72
N LEU A 118 -3.09 -23.28 -4.81
CA LEU A 118 -4.33 -24.05 -4.91
C LEU A 118 -5.14 -23.63 -6.14
N LEU A 119 -5.30 -22.32 -6.38
CA LEU A 119 -5.96 -21.80 -7.58
C LEU A 119 -5.25 -22.29 -8.84
N GLY A 120 -3.91 -22.23 -8.89
CA GLY A 120 -3.12 -22.73 -10.02
C GLY A 120 -3.30 -24.23 -10.28
N GLN A 121 -3.48 -25.05 -9.23
CA GLN A 121 -3.75 -26.49 -9.35
C GLN A 121 -5.13 -26.80 -9.94
N HIS A 122 -6.13 -25.92 -9.70
CA HIS A 122 -7.50 -26.13 -10.16
C HIS A 122 -7.83 -25.43 -11.48
N LYS A 123 -7.02 -24.46 -11.95
CA LYS A 123 -7.35 -23.63 -13.11
C LYS A 123 -7.60 -24.42 -14.40
N ALA A 124 -6.81 -25.46 -14.66
CA ALA A 124 -7.00 -26.30 -15.86
C ALA A 124 -8.32 -27.08 -15.83
N ARG A 125 -8.69 -27.64 -14.67
CA ARG A 125 -9.96 -28.36 -14.50
C ARG A 125 -11.17 -27.45 -14.59
N LEU A 126 -11.05 -26.23 -14.05
CA LEU A 126 -12.15 -25.26 -13.96
C LEU A 126 -12.23 -24.31 -15.15
N GLY A 127 -11.18 -24.25 -15.99
CA GLY A 127 -11.16 -23.49 -17.23
C GLY A 127 -10.90 -21.98 -17.07
N PHE A 128 -10.49 -21.50 -15.90
CA PHE A 128 -10.23 -20.07 -15.67
C PHE A 128 -8.77 -19.64 -15.89
N LYS A 129 -8.55 -18.37 -16.15
CA LYS A 129 -7.24 -17.71 -16.11
C LYS A 129 -6.96 -17.13 -14.74
N LEU A 130 -5.70 -17.25 -14.25
CA LEU A 130 -5.28 -16.79 -12.92
C LEU A 130 -4.39 -15.57 -13.05
N ILE A 131 -4.80 -14.44 -12.48
CA ILE A 131 -3.98 -13.24 -12.30
C ILE A 131 -3.62 -13.11 -10.82
N THR A 132 -2.32 -12.97 -10.53
CA THR A 132 -1.86 -12.75 -9.15
C THR A 132 -1.45 -11.30 -8.96
N ASP A 133 -2.01 -10.64 -7.92
CA ASP A 133 -1.70 -9.29 -7.49
C ASP A 133 -0.78 -9.31 -6.26
N VAL A 134 0.47 -8.88 -6.45
CA VAL A 134 1.53 -8.94 -5.46
C VAL A 134 1.54 -7.67 -4.61
N GLN A 135 0.96 -7.76 -3.41
CA GLN A 135 0.86 -6.66 -2.45
C GLN A 135 2.03 -6.60 -1.46
N ASP A 136 2.73 -7.72 -1.28
CA ASP A 136 3.90 -7.87 -0.42
C ASP A 136 4.76 -9.04 -0.94
N VAL A 137 6.04 -9.05 -0.64
CA VAL A 137 6.96 -10.12 -1.06
C VAL A 137 7.34 -11.01 0.14
N TRP A 138 6.59 -12.10 0.30
CA TRP A 138 6.95 -13.16 1.23
C TRP A 138 7.74 -14.25 0.50
N PRO A 139 8.78 -14.78 1.12
CA PRO A 139 9.27 -14.59 2.50
C PRO A 139 10.24 -13.42 2.69
N GLU A 140 10.62 -12.68 1.66
CA GLU A 140 11.67 -11.66 1.69
C GLU A 140 11.40 -10.56 2.74
N SER A 141 10.14 -10.12 2.89
CA SER A 141 9.76 -9.12 3.90
C SER A 141 9.90 -9.62 5.35
N PHE A 142 10.03 -10.92 5.59
CA PHE A 142 10.33 -11.44 6.93
C PHE A 142 11.73 -11.05 7.42
N SER A 143 12.65 -10.70 6.52
CA SER A 143 13.97 -10.21 6.89
C SER A 143 13.93 -8.92 7.72
N ALA A 144 12.84 -8.15 7.62
CA ALA A 144 12.63 -6.97 8.46
C ALA A 144 12.36 -7.32 9.92
N VAL A 145 11.75 -8.49 10.19
CA VAL A 145 11.38 -8.97 11.52
C VAL A 145 12.42 -9.93 12.10
N LEU A 146 13.13 -10.65 11.23
CA LEU A 146 14.12 -11.68 11.60
C LEU A 146 15.50 -11.31 11.04
N PRO A 147 16.28 -10.49 11.74
CA PRO A 147 17.54 -9.92 11.22
C PRO A 147 18.57 -10.97 10.77
N PHE A 148 18.56 -12.16 11.36
CA PHE A 148 19.51 -13.23 11.01
C PHE A 148 19.28 -13.79 9.59
N ILE A 149 18.08 -13.67 9.02
CA ILE A 149 17.81 -14.10 7.64
C ILE A 149 18.17 -13.04 6.59
N LYS A 150 18.49 -11.80 6.96
CA LYS A 150 18.95 -10.74 6.03
C LYS A 150 20.18 -11.14 5.22
N LYS A 151 21.06 -11.99 5.78
CA LYS A 151 22.29 -12.44 5.14
C LYS A 151 22.08 -13.61 4.16
N LEU A 152 20.90 -14.22 4.15
CA LEU A 152 20.59 -15.33 3.25
C LEU A 152 20.20 -14.82 1.87
N PRO A 153 20.70 -15.42 0.79
CA PRO A 153 20.21 -15.14 -0.56
C PRO A 153 18.69 -15.39 -0.62
N PRO A 154 17.89 -14.59 -1.34
CA PRO A 154 16.44 -14.74 -1.43
C PRO A 154 15.96 -16.16 -1.73
N ARG A 155 16.65 -16.87 -2.61
CA ARG A 155 16.36 -18.28 -2.98
C ARG A 155 16.57 -19.29 -1.84
N ARG A 156 17.33 -18.95 -0.79
CA ARG A 156 17.59 -19.79 0.38
C ARG A 156 16.71 -19.45 1.58
N LEU A 157 15.85 -18.45 1.46
CA LEU A 157 14.92 -18.13 2.52
C LEU A 157 13.90 -19.27 2.74
N PRO A 158 13.46 -19.52 3.97
CA PRO A 158 12.35 -20.41 4.21
C PRO A 158 11.13 -20.02 3.37
N PHE A 159 10.47 -21.00 2.76
CA PHE A 159 9.33 -20.81 1.85
C PHE A 159 9.61 -20.14 0.48
N ALA A 160 10.86 -19.80 0.12
CA ALA A 160 11.17 -19.19 -1.17
C ALA A 160 10.66 -20.03 -2.36
N ARG A 161 10.90 -21.34 -2.36
CA ARG A 161 10.38 -22.26 -3.40
C ARG A 161 8.86 -22.29 -3.47
N ARG A 162 8.19 -22.10 -2.32
CA ARG A 162 6.71 -22.04 -2.27
C ARG A 162 6.21 -20.71 -2.86
N ALA A 163 6.91 -19.62 -2.63
CA ALA A 163 6.63 -18.34 -3.27
C ALA A 163 6.81 -18.43 -4.79
N ASP A 164 7.92 -19.01 -5.25
CA ASP A 164 8.17 -19.20 -6.70
C ASP A 164 7.06 -20.04 -7.35
N ARG A 165 6.60 -21.12 -6.71
CA ARG A 165 5.46 -21.91 -7.19
C ARG A 165 4.17 -21.08 -7.26
N ALA A 166 3.91 -20.23 -6.28
CA ALA A 166 2.72 -19.38 -6.28
C ALA A 166 2.73 -18.38 -7.44
N TYR A 167 3.88 -17.77 -7.75
CA TYR A 167 4.03 -16.90 -8.90
C TYR A 167 3.94 -17.66 -10.24
N ALA A 168 4.60 -18.81 -10.33
CA ALA A 168 4.64 -19.63 -11.55
C ALA A 168 3.27 -20.20 -11.98
N CYS A 169 2.29 -20.24 -11.06
CA CYS A 169 0.94 -20.70 -11.39
C CYS A 169 0.12 -19.68 -12.21
N SER A 170 0.53 -18.41 -12.23
CA SER A 170 -0.27 -17.31 -12.76
C SER A 170 -0.18 -17.22 -14.28
N ASP A 171 -1.26 -16.80 -14.93
CA ASP A 171 -1.32 -16.43 -16.34
C ASP A 171 -1.03 -14.93 -16.55
N GLY A 172 -1.13 -14.12 -15.48
CA GLY A 172 -0.78 -12.71 -15.46
C GLY A 172 -0.32 -12.26 -14.07
N LEU A 173 0.51 -11.23 -14.00
CA LEU A 173 1.06 -10.68 -12.77
C LEU A 173 0.79 -9.18 -12.68
N ILE A 174 0.25 -8.75 -11.55
CA ILE A 174 0.19 -7.34 -11.15
C ILE A 174 1.00 -7.19 -9.87
N ALA A 175 1.66 -6.05 -9.68
CA ALA A 175 2.35 -5.74 -8.44
C ALA A 175 2.21 -4.27 -8.08
N VAL A 176 2.31 -3.96 -6.77
CA VAL A 176 2.22 -2.58 -6.26
C VAL A 176 3.53 -1.81 -6.35
N SER A 177 4.59 -2.44 -6.85
CA SER A 177 5.88 -1.80 -7.12
C SER A 177 6.71 -2.59 -8.13
N ASP A 178 7.65 -1.92 -8.80
CA ASP A 178 8.56 -2.54 -9.76
C ASP A 178 9.42 -3.62 -9.11
N SER A 179 9.86 -3.40 -7.87
CA SER A 179 10.67 -4.38 -7.14
C SER A 179 9.88 -5.66 -6.83
N TYR A 180 8.59 -5.55 -6.51
CA TYR A 180 7.71 -6.70 -6.28
C TYR A 180 7.40 -7.42 -7.58
N LEU A 181 7.17 -6.66 -8.66
CA LEU A 181 6.96 -7.24 -9.98
C LEU A 181 8.21 -8.00 -10.46
N ALA A 182 9.39 -7.41 -10.30
CA ALA A 182 10.66 -8.06 -10.66
C ALA A 182 10.87 -9.37 -9.89
N ARG A 183 10.50 -9.41 -8.58
CA ARG A 183 10.54 -10.63 -7.77
C ARG A 183 9.61 -11.72 -8.31
N ALA A 184 8.38 -11.36 -8.67
CA ALA A 184 7.41 -12.32 -9.23
C ALA A 184 7.83 -12.80 -10.63
N ARG A 185 8.27 -11.90 -11.51
CA ARG A 185 8.77 -12.21 -12.85
C ARG A 185 10.00 -13.11 -12.86
N ALA A 186 10.84 -13.05 -11.83
CA ALA A 186 11.98 -13.97 -11.69
C ALA A 186 11.55 -15.45 -11.59
N ALA A 187 10.29 -15.72 -11.19
CA ALA A 187 9.71 -17.06 -11.14
C ALA A 187 8.74 -17.35 -12.31
N ASN A 188 8.24 -16.31 -12.98
CA ASN A 188 7.29 -16.43 -14.10
C ASN A 188 7.55 -15.30 -15.12
N PRO A 189 8.59 -15.41 -15.97
CA PRO A 189 9.04 -14.31 -16.83
C PRO A 189 8.14 -14.03 -18.04
N ASP A 190 7.42 -15.04 -18.52
CA ASP A 190 6.82 -15.05 -19.87
C ASP A 190 5.35 -14.59 -19.89
N VAL A 191 4.75 -14.28 -18.75
CA VAL A 191 3.36 -13.85 -18.67
C VAL A 191 3.22 -12.33 -18.72
N PRO A 192 2.07 -11.80 -19.19
CA PRO A 192 1.75 -10.39 -19.06
C PRO A 192 1.92 -9.91 -17.62
N ALA A 193 2.62 -8.79 -17.43
CA ALA A 193 2.96 -8.32 -16.10
C ALA A 193 3.05 -6.79 -16.04
N GLU A 194 2.37 -6.18 -15.06
CA GLU A 194 2.34 -4.74 -14.87
C GLU A 194 2.54 -4.29 -13.41
N THR A 195 3.24 -3.16 -13.25
CA THR A 195 3.26 -2.42 -11.98
C THR A 195 2.10 -1.43 -11.95
N VAL A 196 1.23 -1.58 -10.96
CA VAL A 196 0.15 -0.64 -10.68
C VAL A 196 0.16 -0.29 -9.20
N TYR A 197 0.58 0.93 -8.87
CA TYR A 197 0.67 1.41 -7.49
C TYR A 197 -0.70 1.40 -6.80
N ILE A 198 -0.73 1.46 -5.47
CA ILE A 198 -1.99 1.50 -4.70
C ILE A 198 -2.82 2.74 -5.07
N GLY A 199 -2.13 3.84 -5.38
CA GLY A 199 -2.77 5.06 -5.82
C GLY A 199 -3.61 5.76 -4.74
N ALA A 200 -4.09 6.95 -5.08
CA ALA A 200 -5.01 7.75 -4.28
C ALA A 200 -6.21 8.17 -5.14
N ASP A 201 -7.29 8.55 -4.51
CA ASP A 201 -8.46 9.12 -5.20
C ASP A 201 -8.22 10.61 -5.43
N PHE A 202 -7.77 10.97 -6.64
CA PHE A 202 -7.46 12.36 -6.98
C PHE A 202 -8.73 13.24 -7.01
N GLY A 203 -9.87 12.67 -7.41
CA GLY A 203 -11.14 13.36 -7.41
C GLY A 203 -11.61 13.71 -6.00
N GLU A 204 -11.57 12.73 -5.08
CA GLU A 204 -11.90 12.97 -3.67
C GLU A 204 -10.95 14.01 -3.05
N ILE A 205 -9.64 13.85 -3.25
CA ILE A 205 -8.64 14.79 -2.71
C ILE A 205 -8.83 16.18 -3.29
N ALA A 206 -9.12 16.33 -4.58
CA ALA A 206 -9.37 17.62 -5.22
C ALA A 206 -10.56 18.35 -4.59
N ALA A 207 -11.63 17.63 -4.25
CA ALA A 207 -12.84 18.16 -3.64
C ALA A 207 -12.67 18.58 -2.16
N ILE A 208 -11.60 18.17 -1.49
CA ILE A 208 -11.33 18.57 -0.11
C ILE A 208 -10.77 20.01 -0.09
N PRO A 209 -11.37 20.96 0.65
CA PRO A 209 -10.83 22.30 0.77
C PRO A 209 -9.52 22.30 1.57
N PRO A 210 -8.54 23.15 1.21
CA PRO A 210 -7.30 23.27 1.99
C PRO A 210 -7.57 23.92 3.34
N HIS A 211 -6.89 23.45 4.38
CA HIS A 211 -6.86 24.15 5.67
C HIS A 211 -6.25 25.54 5.51
N ARG A 212 -6.85 26.54 6.14
CA ARG A 212 -6.37 27.92 6.10
C ARG A 212 -5.62 28.26 7.38
N PHE A 213 -4.38 28.66 7.24
CA PHE A 213 -3.56 29.13 8.35
C PHE A 213 -3.58 30.66 8.42
N ALA A 214 -3.55 31.22 9.63
CA ALA A 214 -3.55 32.64 9.84
C ALA A 214 -2.19 33.32 9.57
N GLU A 215 -1.10 32.63 9.95
CA GLU A 215 0.24 33.15 9.85
C GLU A 215 0.95 32.70 8.56
N ARG A 216 1.86 33.53 8.05
CA ARG A 216 2.68 33.19 6.89
C ARG A 216 3.96 32.51 7.33
N LYS A 217 3.97 31.18 7.26
CA LYS A 217 5.13 30.31 7.52
C LYS A 217 5.22 29.26 6.44
N THR A 218 6.41 28.70 6.19
CA THR A 218 6.54 27.49 5.36
C THR A 218 6.14 26.27 6.19
N ARG A 219 5.16 25.50 5.71
CA ARG A 219 4.61 24.36 6.44
C ARG A 219 4.98 23.04 5.79
N LEU A 220 5.66 22.22 6.58
CA LEU A 220 5.96 20.85 6.23
C LEU A 220 4.88 19.93 6.81
N PHE A 221 4.61 18.81 6.15
CA PHE A 221 3.70 17.81 6.70
C PHE A 221 4.23 16.39 6.54
N TYR A 222 3.94 15.59 7.54
CA TYR A 222 4.17 14.15 7.57
C TYR A 222 2.85 13.43 7.83
N LEU A 223 2.55 12.40 7.02
CA LEU A 223 1.39 11.54 7.17
C LEU A 223 1.83 10.10 7.45
N GLY A 224 1.29 9.48 8.50
CA GLY A 224 1.43 8.05 8.69
C GLY A 224 1.91 7.58 10.06
N THR A 225 2.32 6.32 10.12
CA THR A 225 2.73 5.67 11.35
C THR A 225 4.05 6.23 11.89
N LEU A 226 4.11 6.46 13.20
CA LEU A 226 5.33 6.82 13.93
C LEU A 226 5.93 5.54 14.52
N SER A 227 6.90 4.96 13.82
CA SER A 227 7.55 3.71 14.22
C SER A 227 9.01 3.68 13.76
N HIS A 228 9.76 2.73 14.25
CA HIS A 228 11.20 2.56 14.01
C HIS A 228 11.65 2.54 12.52
N SER A 229 10.73 2.36 11.56
CA SER A 229 11.05 2.45 10.14
C SER A 229 11.03 3.87 9.59
N TYR A 230 10.44 4.81 10.33
CA TYR A 230 10.24 6.20 9.91
C TYR A 230 11.08 7.16 10.76
N ASP A 231 11.98 7.90 10.12
CA ASP A 231 12.93 8.80 10.76
C ASP A 231 12.35 10.21 10.96
N VAL A 232 11.19 10.29 11.63
CA VAL A 232 10.54 11.58 11.92
C VAL A 232 11.37 12.40 12.90
N GLU A 233 12.20 11.76 13.72
CA GLU A 233 13.09 12.45 14.66
C GLU A 233 14.10 13.35 13.94
N THR A 234 14.71 12.89 12.85
CA THR A 234 15.63 13.71 12.04
C THR A 234 14.91 14.93 11.45
N VAL A 235 13.66 14.79 11.04
CA VAL A 235 12.85 15.92 10.55
C VAL A 235 12.63 16.95 11.66
N CYS A 236 12.23 16.51 12.85
CA CYS A 236 12.05 17.39 14.00
C CYS A 236 13.35 18.12 14.37
N GLN A 237 14.49 17.44 14.37
CA GLN A 237 15.81 18.05 14.61
C GLN A 237 16.13 19.10 13.55
N GLY A 238 15.86 18.80 12.27
CA GLY A 238 16.11 19.74 11.18
C GLY A 238 15.23 21.00 11.26
N VAL A 239 13.95 20.83 11.61
CA VAL A 239 13.05 21.98 11.85
C VAL A 239 13.55 22.86 12.99
N ARG A 240 14.03 22.28 14.09
CA ARG A 240 14.65 23.05 15.19
C ARG A 240 15.87 23.87 14.74
N LEU A 241 16.71 23.29 13.87
CA LEU A 241 17.87 24.01 13.32
C LEU A 241 17.42 25.17 12.40
N LEU A 242 16.34 25.02 11.66
CA LEU A 242 15.77 26.08 10.83
C LEU A 242 15.17 27.20 11.69
N GLU A 243 14.40 26.87 12.74
CA GLU A 243 13.86 27.85 13.69
C GLU A 243 14.99 28.62 14.41
N ALA A 244 16.02 27.91 14.88
CA ALA A 244 17.18 28.53 15.51
C ALA A 244 17.95 29.48 14.57
N ALA A 245 17.86 29.28 13.27
CA ALA A 245 18.40 30.16 12.23
C ALA A 245 17.45 31.32 11.86
N GLY A 246 16.29 31.44 12.52
CA GLY A 246 15.31 32.51 12.30
C GLY A 246 14.34 32.23 11.13
N GLU A 247 14.30 31.02 10.57
CA GLU A 247 13.38 30.67 9.50
C GLU A 247 11.96 30.41 10.04
N ALA A 248 10.96 31.03 9.41
CA ALA A 248 9.54 30.84 9.76
C ALA A 248 9.02 29.51 9.20
N VAL A 249 9.22 28.42 9.92
CA VAL A 249 8.87 27.05 9.51
C VAL A 249 7.99 26.38 10.55
N GLU A 250 7.06 25.53 10.11
CA GLU A 250 6.25 24.65 10.96
C GLU A 250 6.24 23.24 10.39
N LEU A 251 6.14 22.23 11.27
CA LEU A 251 5.99 20.81 10.91
C LEU A 251 4.70 20.26 11.50
N HIS A 252 3.81 19.81 10.65
CA HIS A 252 2.55 19.15 11.02
C HIS A 252 2.71 17.63 10.88
N ILE A 253 2.56 16.90 11.98
CA ILE A 253 2.70 15.45 12.05
C ILE A 253 1.33 14.82 12.31
N CYS A 254 0.78 14.12 11.28
CA CYS A 254 -0.48 13.41 11.37
C CYS A 254 -0.24 11.89 11.43
N GLY A 255 -0.72 11.27 12.48
CA GLY A 255 -0.61 9.83 12.69
C GLY A 255 -0.23 9.46 14.11
N GLY A 256 -0.15 8.16 14.36
CA GLY A 256 0.19 7.60 15.64
C GLY A 256 1.16 6.43 15.51
N GLY A 257 1.52 5.83 16.61
CA GLY A 257 2.40 4.68 16.65
C GLY A 257 3.27 4.62 17.90
N PRO A 258 4.12 3.58 18.03
CA PRO A 258 4.91 3.36 19.25
C PRO A 258 5.87 4.50 19.57
N ASP A 259 6.31 5.28 18.60
CA ASP A 259 7.27 6.37 18.80
C ASP A 259 6.60 7.72 19.13
N LEU A 260 5.25 7.84 19.07
CA LEU A 260 4.54 9.11 19.27
C LEU A 260 4.86 9.76 20.61
N ALA A 261 4.69 9.03 21.72
CA ALA A 261 4.89 9.59 23.05
C ALA A 261 6.34 10.08 23.27
N ARG A 262 7.33 9.32 22.78
CA ARG A 262 8.74 9.68 22.85
C ARG A 262 9.05 10.93 22.02
N LEU A 263 8.51 11.03 20.82
CA LEU A 263 8.71 12.19 19.96
C LEU A 263 8.02 13.44 20.53
N GLN A 264 6.81 13.32 21.04
CA GLN A 264 6.10 14.41 21.71
C GLN A 264 6.87 14.92 22.91
N GLN A 265 7.37 14.03 23.78
CA GLN A 265 8.17 14.42 24.95
C GLN A 265 9.43 15.21 24.55
N LYS A 266 10.02 14.88 23.39
CA LYS A 266 11.29 15.48 22.94
C LYS A 266 11.09 16.78 22.16
N PHE A 267 9.93 16.95 21.46
CA PHE A 267 9.74 17.98 20.45
C PHE A 267 8.38 18.70 20.50
N SER A 268 7.70 18.72 21.65
CA SER A 268 6.35 19.32 21.77
C SER A 268 6.33 20.85 21.87
N ASP A 269 7.44 21.52 21.70
CA ASP A 269 7.59 22.98 21.73
C ASP A 269 7.95 23.54 20.34
N GLY A 270 7.81 24.84 20.12
CA GLY A 270 8.07 25.53 18.86
C GLY A 270 7.13 25.15 17.73
N GLY A 271 7.64 25.16 16.48
CA GLY A 271 6.87 24.92 15.27
C GLY A 271 6.60 23.44 14.94
N ILE A 272 6.67 22.51 15.92
CA ILE A 272 6.41 21.09 15.70
C ILE A 272 5.08 20.69 16.33
N ILE A 273 4.10 20.33 15.50
CA ILE A 273 2.71 20.12 15.90
C ILE A 273 2.30 18.67 15.63
N PHE A 274 2.00 17.93 16.69
CA PHE A 274 1.50 16.56 16.63
C PHE A 274 -0.02 16.54 16.69
N HIS A 275 -0.67 16.17 15.60
CA HIS A 275 -2.14 16.08 15.50
C HIS A 275 -2.70 14.74 15.99
N GLY A 276 -1.86 13.72 16.17
CA GLY A 276 -2.33 12.37 16.39
C GLY A 276 -3.04 11.80 15.15
N TYR A 277 -3.96 10.87 15.38
CA TYR A 277 -4.77 10.31 14.31
C TYR A 277 -5.90 11.30 13.93
N LEU A 278 -5.96 11.66 12.66
CA LEU A 278 -7.04 12.44 12.07
C LEU A 278 -7.84 11.60 11.06
N PRO A 279 -9.15 11.82 10.93
CA PRO A 279 -9.91 11.29 9.79
C PRO A 279 -9.27 11.70 8.46
N TYR A 280 -9.35 10.83 7.44
CA TYR A 280 -8.63 11.04 6.17
C TYR A 280 -8.89 12.40 5.53
N ARG A 281 -10.15 12.85 5.50
CA ARG A 281 -10.52 14.16 4.93
C ARG A 281 -9.91 15.35 5.68
N GLU A 282 -9.86 15.29 7.00
CA GLU A 282 -9.23 16.33 7.84
C GLU A 282 -7.72 16.35 7.65
N MET A 283 -7.09 15.16 7.65
CA MET A 283 -5.67 15.00 7.38
C MET A 283 -5.29 15.55 6.00
N MET A 284 -6.07 15.25 4.96
CA MET A 284 -5.82 15.76 3.60
C MET A 284 -6.10 17.25 3.47
N SER A 285 -7.10 17.80 4.19
CA SER A 285 -7.33 19.24 4.26
C SER A 285 -6.12 19.97 4.83
N LEU A 286 -5.56 19.47 5.94
CA LEU A 286 -4.35 20.00 6.55
C LEU A 286 -3.14 19.91 5.58
N ALA A 287 -2.92 18.76 4.98
CA ALA A 287 -1.85 18.53 4.02
C ALA A 287 -1.96 19.44 2.79
N LYS A 288 -3.18 19.71 2.31
CA LYS A 288 -3.41 20.70 1.22
C LYS A 288 -3.06 22.13 1.61
N GLY A 289 -3.23 22.49 2.87
CA GLY A 289 -2.81 23.79 3.41
C GLY A 289 -1.30 23.94 3.60
N CYS A 290 -0.56 22.84 3.76
CA CYS A 290 0.89 22.83 3.91
C CYS A 290 1.62 22.97 2.55
N ASP A 291 2.92 23.24 2.57
CA ASP A 291 3.74 23.56 1.39
C ASP A 291 4.61 22.40 0.91
N ILE A 292 5.19 21.61 1.82
CA ILE A 292 6.21 20.60 1.54
C ILE A 292 5.85 19.30 2.25
N ALA A 293 5.82 18.20 1.52
CA ALA A 293 5.69 16.85 2.07
C ALA A 293 7.03 16.31 2.57
N VAL A 294 7.01 15.47 3.60
CA VAL A 294 8.23 14.82 4.09
C VAL A 294 8.08 13.30 4.06
N ASN A 295 9.00 12.62 3.39
CA ASN A 295 9.09 11.15 3.33
C ASN A 295 10.31 10.64 4.11
N PRO A 296 10.23 10.58 5.45
CA PRO A 296 11.35 10.25 6.34
C PRO A 296 11.39 8.74 6.57
N ILE A 297 12.21 8.04 5.82
CA ILE A 297 12.41 6.59 5.96
C ILE A 297 13.86 6.33 6.33
N HIS A 298 14.07 5.53 7.38
CA HIS A 298 15.41 5.13 7.79
C HIS A 298 16.17 4.39 6.68
N SER A 299 17.46 4.65 6.56
CA SER A 299 18.31 4.04 5.52
C SER A 299 18.38 2.50 5.59
N TYR A 300 18.13 1.92 6.77
CA TYR A 300 18.08 0.47 6.96
C TYR A 300 16.70 -0.15 6.65
N ALA A 301 15.66 0.66 6.46
CA ALA A 301 14.29 0.18 6.22
C ALA A 301 14.11 -0.20 4.76
N MET A 302 13.80 -1.46 4.52
CA MET A 302 13.59 -2.02 3.17
C MET A 302 12.13 -1.82 2.71
N GLN A 303 11.68 -0.57 2.71
CA GLN A 303 10.33 -0.26 2.24
C GLN A 303 10.32 -0.03 0.73
N SER A 304 9.30 -0.59 0.08
CA SER A 304 8.96 -0.30 -1.31
C SER A 304 8.23 1.04 -1.42
N VAL A 305 7.46 1.24 -2.47
CA VAL A 305 6.60 2.42 -2.62
C VAL A 305 5.48 2.35 -1.59
N THR A 306 5.47 3.29 -0.64
CA THR A 306 4.49 3.32 0.46
C THR A 306 3.18 3.98 0.03
N ASN A 307 2.08 3.63 0.68
CA ASN A 307 0.76 4.24 0.38
C ASN A 307 0.77 5.76 0.53
N LYS A 308 1.50 6.29 1.54
CA LYS A 308 1.64 7.74 1.73
C LYS A 308 2.27 8.46 0.53
N LEU A 309 3.14 7.80 -0.24
CA LEU A 309 3.69 8.40 -1.45
C LEU A 309 2.61 8.64 -2.50
N SER A 310 1.59 7.77 -2.59
CA SER A 310 0.44 8.01 -3.46
C SER A 310 -0.35 9.27 -3.07
N ASP A 311 -0.57 9.49 -1.77
CA ASP A 311 -1.20 10.70 -1.26
C ASP A 311 -0.35 11.95 -1.55
N TYR A 312 0.97 11.87 -1.37
CA TYR A 312 1.90 12.96 -1.68
C TYR A 312 1.93 13.29 -3.18
N MET A 313 1.88 12.28 -4.04
CA MET A 313 1.77 12.46 -5.49
C MET A 313 0.44 13.11 -5.87
N ALA A 314 -0.67 12.75 -5.22
CA ALA A 314 -1.97 13.41 -5.45
C ALA A 314 -1.97 14.88 -5.02
N LEU A 315 -1.27 15.21 -3.95
CA LEU A 315 -1.11 16.60 -3.49
C LEU A 315 -0.21 17.44 -4.41
N GLN A 316 0.66 16.80 -5.21
CA GLN A 316 1.57 17.44 -6.16
C GLN A 316 2.46 18.54 -5.54
N LYS A 317 2.83 18.35 -4.28
CA LYS A 317 3.69 19.28 -3.54
C LYS A 317 5.16 18.85 -3.57
N PRO A 318 6.10 19.76 -3.37
CA PRO A 318 7.51 19.43 -3.19
C PRO A 318 7.72 18.41 -2.07
N ILE A 319 8.71 17.53 -2.21
CA ILE A 319 8.98 16.45 -1.24
C ILE A 319 10.43 16.51 -0.75
N LEU A 320 10.61 16.47 0.58
CA LEU A 320 11.89 16.14 1.22
C LEU A 320 11.95 14.64 1.52
N ASN A 321 12.96 13.95 1.00
CA ASN A 321 13.03 12.48 1.02
C ASN A 321 14.33 11.95 1.61
N SER A 322 14.23 10.97 2.51
CA SER A 322 15.41 10.19 2.98
C SER A 322 15.41 8.72 2.53
N GLN A 323 14.34 8.26 1.88
CA GLN A 323 14.25 6.88 1.42
C GLN A 323 15.27 6.59 0.31
N GLN A 324 16.03 5.50 0.46
CA GLN A 324 17.09 5.09 -0.47
C GLN A 324 16.61 4.06 -1.53
N ASN A 325 15.32 3.99 -1.80
CA ASN A 325 14.78 3.09 -2.80
C ASN A 325 14.94 3.69 -4.21
N PRO A 326 15.60 3.01 -5.17
CA PRO A 326 15.81 3.53 -6.53
C PRO A 326 14.50 3.78 -7.30
N GLU A 327 13.45 3.00 -7.05
CA GLU A 327 12.14 3.20 -7.65
C GLU A 327 11.51 4.51 -7.15
N VAL A 328 11.58 4.76 -5.84
CA VAL A 328 11.09 6.02 -5.25
C VAL A 328 11.88 7.23 -5.80
N HIS A 329 13.21 7.11 -5.96
CA HIS A 329 14.00 8.18 -6.57
C HIS A 329 13.54 8.50 -8.00
N ARG A 330 13.24 7.47 -8.82
CA ARG A 330 12.68 7.69 -10.18
C ARG A 330 11.30 8.36 -10.14
N LEU A 331 10.44 7.96 -9.19
CA LEU A 331 9.10 8.53 -9.05
C LEU A 331 9.13 9.99 -8.57
N LEU A 332 10.07 10.34 -7.69
CA LEU A 332 10.23 11.72 -7.21
C LEU A 332 10.65 12.69 -8.31
N ASN A 333 11.28 12.23 -9.40
CA ASN A 333 11.58 13.10 -10.56
C ASN A 333 10.32 13.65 -11.25
N LEU A 334 9.13 13.18 -10.88
CA LEU A 334 7.85 13.70 -11.40
C LEU A 334 7.44 15.05 -10.77
N LEU A 335 8.09 15.46 -9.68
CA LEU A 335 7.77 16.68 -8.95
C LEU A 335 9.03 17.27 -8.27
N PRO A 336 8.98 18.50 -7.78
CA PRO A 336 10.09 19.10 -7.05
C PRO A 336 10.44 18.27 -5.81
N HIS A 337 11.70 17.93 -5.64
CA HIS A 337 12.17 17.18 -4.48
C HIS A 337 13.62 17.45 -4.14
N GLU A 338 13.97 17.18 -2.90
CA GLU A 338 15.36 17.15 -2.42
C GLU A 338 15.59 15.95 -1.52
N HIS A 339 16.80 15.44 -1.56
CA HIS A 339 17.21 14.32 -0.71
C HIS A 339 18.02 14.78 0.49
N TYR A 340 17.81 14.10 1.62
CA TYR A 340 18.63 14.24 2.82
C TYR A 340 18.97 12.87 3.41
N ARG A 341 20.01 12.83 4.24
CA ARG A 341 20.46 11.61 4.91
C ARG A 341 19.66 11.41 6.21
N SER A 342 19.04 10.25 6.34
CA SER A 342 18.44 9.80 7.60
C SER A 342 19.47 9.87 8.74
N GLY A 343 19.03 10.30 9.93
CA GLY A 343 19.88 10.52 11.09
C GLY A 343 20.65 11.85 11.09
N ASN A 344 20.44 12.74 10.10
CA ASN A 344 21.19 13.99 9.98
C ASN A 344 20.26 15.21 9.81
N GLY A 345 19.90 15.85 10.93
CA GLY A 345 19.05 17.04 10.94
C GLY A 345 19.66 18.25 10.21
N ALA A 346 20.99 18.38 10.22
CA ALA A 346 21.65 19.46 9.49
C ALA A 346 21.54 19.28 7.97
N ASP A 347 21.64 18.04 7.48
CA ASP A 347 21.45 17.72 6.06
C ASP A 347 19.98 17.90 5.64
N PHE A 348 19.01 17.60 6.53
CA PHE A 348 17.61 17.95 6.31
C PHE A 348 17.40 19.45 6.16
N ALA A 349 17.96 20.27 7.06
CA ALA A 349 17.86 21.74 6.96
C ALA A 349 18.51 22.28 5.69
N ALA A 350 19.65 21.72 5.28
CA ALA A 350 20.29 22.08 4.01
C ALA A 350 19.43 21.70 2.80
N ALA A 351 18.82 20.51 2.80
CA ALA A 351 17.90 20.07 1.73
C ALA A 351 16.64 20.95 1.66
N TYR A 352 16.06 21.33 2.81
CA TYR A 352 14.97 22.28 2.87
C TYR A 352 15.33 23.61 2.18
N ARG A 353 16.50 24.18 2.50
CA ARG A 353 16.96 25.43 1.87
C ARG A 353 17.17 25.28 0.36
N ARG A 354 17.76 24.18 -0.09
CA ARG A 354 17.88 23.91 -1.54
C ARG A 354 16.52 23.84 -2.21
N LEU A 355 15.54 23.16 -1.60
CA LEU A 355 14.20 23.02 -2.16
C LEU A 355 13.44 24.36 -2.22
N THR A 356 13.61 25.22 -1.22
CA THR A 356 12.87 26.50 -1.12
C THR A 356 13.52 27.66 -1.90
N HIS A 357 14.85 27.65 -2.07
CA HIS A 357 15.57 28.77 -2.70
C HIS A 357 15.88 28.52 -4.19
N ASN A 358 15.97 27.26 -4.62
CA ASN A 358 16.26 26.94 -6.01
C ASN A 358 15.00 26.98 -6.88
N ARG A 359 15.19 27.26 -8.20
CA ARG A 359 14.10 27.13 -9.16
C ARG A 359 13.64 25.67 -9.19
N GLN A 360 12.38 25.44 -8.84
CA GLN A 360 11.81 24.11 -8.78
C GLN A 360 11.56 23.53 -10.18
N ALA A 361 11.77 22.21 -10.32
CA ALA A 361 11.37 21.47 -11.50
C ALA A 361 9.84 21.51 -11.69
N PRO A 362 9.33 21.48 -12.92
CA PRO A 362 7.89 21.43 -13.16
C PRO A 362 7.28 20.11 -12.66
N VAL A 363 6.04 20.19 -12.18
CA VAL A 363 5.25 19.02 -11.78
C VAL A 363 4.72 18.35 -13.05
N GLN A 364 5.01 17.06 -13.23
CA GLN A 364 4.56 16.24 -14.36
C GLN A 364 3.17 15.66 -14.08
N ARG A 365 2.15 16.51 -14.10
CA ARG A 365 0.78 16.21 -13.61
C ARG A 365 0.15 14.99 -14.30
N ASP A 366 0.26 14.91 -15.62
CA ASP A 366 -0.36 13.83 -16.41
C ASP A 366 0.29 12.48 -16.09
N GLU A 367 1.61 12.44 -15.95
CA GLU A 367 2.33 11.22 -15.60
C GLU A 367 2.05 10.79 -14.15
N ILE A 368 1.94 11.74 -13.22
CA ILE A 368 1.53 11.48 -11.85
C ILE A 368 0.11 10.90 -11.83
N ALA A 369 -0.85 11.51 -12.53
CA ALA A 369 -2.21 11.00 -12.61
C ALA A 369 -2.27 9.60 -13.23
N ARG A 370 -1.56 9.39 -14.35
CA ARG A 370 -1.50 8.08 -15.02
C ARG A 370 -1.01 6.95 -14.10
N ARG A 371 -0.10 7.25 -13.17
CA ARG A 371 0.50 6.26 -12.26
C ARG A 371 -0.23 6.12 -10.93
N PHE A 372 -0.71 7.24 -10.37
CA PHE A 372 -1.15 7.32 -8.99
C PHE A 372 -2.63 7.69 -8.82
N ASP A 373 -3.31 8.26 -9.83
CA ASP A 373 -4.75 8.39 -9.75
C ASP A 373 -5.39 7.01 -9.91
N ARG A 374 -6.12 6.60 -8.90
CA ARG A 374 -6.67 5.26 -8.79
C ARG A 374 -7.59 4.90 -9.95
N ASP A 375 -8.49 5.80 -10.33
CA ASP A 375 -9.41 5.57 -11.45
C ASP A 375 -8.66 5.36 -12.77
N THR A 376 -7.60 6.13 -13.00
CA THR A 376 -6.79 6.03 -14.22
C THR A 376 -5.86 4.80 -14.19
N ALA A 377 -5.14 4.61 -13.09
CA ALA A 377 -4.14 3.54 -12.98
C ALA A 377 -4.77 2.14 -13.00
N TYR A 378 -5.94 1.97 -12.36
CA TYR A 378 -6.57 0.65 -12.25
C TYR A 378 -7.27 0.20 -13.52
N ARG A 379 -7.52 1.08 -14.50
CA ARG A 379 -7.95 0.68 -15.85
C ARG A 379 -7.00 -0.33 -16.50
N ARG A 380 -5.71 -0.28 -16.16
CA ARG A 380 -4.72 -1.26 -16.66
C ARG A 380 -4.94 -2.64 -16.05
N ILE A 381 -5.34 -2.72 -14.77
CA ILE A 381 -5.72 -3.99 -14.14
C ILE A 381 -6.97 -4.55 -14.79
N ILE A 382 -8.00 -3.70 -14.97
CA ILE A 382 -9.26 -4.07 -15.60
C ILE A 382 -9.00 -4.55 -17.04
N ALA A 383 -8.21 -3.81 -17.82
CA ALA A 383 -7.83 -4.20 -19.18
C ALA A 383 -7.08 -5.53 -19.22
N MET A 384 -6.19 -5.82 -18.27
CA MET A 384 -5.53 -7.12 -18.18
C MET A 384 -6.53 -8.24 -17.86
N ILE A 385 -7.48 -8.02 -16.95
CA ILE A 385 -8.52 -9.00 -16.62
C ILE A 385 -9.38 -9.29 -17.85
N GLU A 386 -9.85 -8.24 -18.54
CA GLU A 386 -10.71 -8.36 -19.71
C GLU A 386 -9.98 -8.94 -20.93
N GLY A 387 -8.68 -8.77 -21.03
CA GLY A 387 -7.85 -9.27 -22.13
C GLY A 387 -7.57 -10.77 -22.13
N PHE A 388 -8.00 -11.49 -21.09
CA PHE A 388 -7.83 -12.95 -21.00
C PHE A 388 -9.02 -13.75 -21.55
N VAL A 389 -10.06 -13.09 -22.02
CA VAL A 389 -11.30 -13.74 -22.53
C VAL A 389 -11.55 -13.44 -23.99
#